data_0fa30bc876a1a2b1bb675a47aa8a7c5b
#
_entry.id   0fa30bc876a1a2b1bb675a47aa8a7c5b
#
_cell.length_a   1.000
_cell.length_b   1.000
_cell.length_c   1.000
_cell.angle_alpha   90.00
_cell.angle_beta   90.00
_cell.angle_gamma   90.00
#
_symmetry.space_group_name_H-M   'P 1'
#
loop_
_entity.id
_entity.type
_entity.pdbx_description
1 polymer ?
#
loop_
_entity_poly.entity_id
_entity_poly.type
_entity_poly.pdbx_seq_one_letter_code
_entity_poly.pdbx_strand_id
1 'polypeptide(L)'
;MENRTALVSGGSGYLGSVLSKHLKHQGWRVVCFDKKKPKHRYYDVFEQGDIRDIGSLDYLFRQVKIDAVFHLAGRIEVGESMKNPTEFWEVNVGGTTNLLQVMKKYGVGYILFSSTAGLYLAQDYPLLESDTLANNHVYGNTKGACEIAIRDSGINHIIFRYFNLAGAEDDVGENHEPETHLIPRILQNLNKVEVYGADFDTKDGSCVRDYVHVSDVAEAHISGLNYLLNGGKSETINLGSGQGHSVLEIIDLIRKELKLPLEYTVNPRREIGRAHV
;
A
#
# COMPACT_ATOMS: atom_id res chain seq x y z
N MET A 1 -30.06 -3.92 -7.31
CA MET A 1 -29.05 -3.59 -6.29
C MET A 1 -28.74 -2.11 -6.48
N GLU A 2 -28.87 -1.27 -5.44
CA GLU A 2 -28.46 0.13 -5.54
C GLU A 2 -26.96 0.16 -5.92
N ASN A 3 -26.63 0.97 -6.92
CA ASN A 3 -25.22 1.16 -7.36
C ASN A 3 -24.45 1.86 -6.25
N ARG A 4 -23.80 1.08 -5.37
CA ARG A 4 -22.92 1.60 -4.33
C ARG A 4 -21.69 2.23 -4.96
N THR A 5 -21.24 3.35 -4.39
CA THR A 5 -20.10 4.12 -4.90
C THR A 5 -18.90 3.99 -3.96
N ALA A 6 -17.79 3.54 -4.48
CA ALA A 6 -16.51 3.48 -3.79
C ALA A 6 -15.60 4.63 -4.25
N LEU A 7 -15.04 5.38 -3.29
CA LEU A 7 -13.94 6.28 -3.55
C LEU A 7 -12.62 5.53 -3.36
N VAL A 8 -11.76 5.56 -4.36
CA VAL A 8 -10.38 5.06 -4.29
C VAL A 8 -9.43 6.26 -4.35
N SER A 9 -8.94 6.71 -3.19
CA SER A 9 -7.88 7.72 -3.14
C SER A 9 -6.54 7.05 -3.43
N GLY A 10 -5.72 7.63 -4.31
CA GLY A 10 -4.56 6.95 -4.88
C GLY A 10 -4.96 5.95 -5.97
N GLY A 11 -6.11 6.13 -6.60
CA GLY A 11 -6.68 5.20 -7.56
C GLY A 11 -5.90 5.06 -8.87
N SER A 12 -4.97 5.97 -9.16
CA SER A 12 -4.06 5.89 -10.32
C SER A 12 -2.77 5.11 -10.04
N GLY A 13 -2.55 4.73 -8.78
CA GLY A 13 -1.39 3.94 -8.36
C GLY A 13 -1.53 2.46 -8.68
N TYR A 14 -0.50 1.69 -8.37
CA TYR A 14 -0.42 0.26 -8.62
C TYR A 14 -1.60 -0.52 -7.99
N LEU A 15 -1.70 -0.56 -6.67
CA LEU A 15 -2.82 -1.23 -5.99
C LEU A 15 -4.17 -0.58 -6.33
N GLY A 16 -4.22 0.77 -6.44
CA GLY A 16 -5.44 1.50 -6.75
C GLY A 16 -6.05 1.10 -8.11
N SER A 17 -5.20 0.84 -9.11
CA SER A 17 -5.63 0.40 -10.44
C SER A 17 -6.24 -1.01 -10.40
N VAL A 18 -5.58 -1.96 -9.72
CA VAL A 18 -6.06 -3.35 -9.58
C VAL A 18 -7.34 -3.39 -8.76
N LEU A 19 -7.38 -2.70 -7.62
CA LEU A 19 -8.57 -2.61 -6.77
C LEU A 19 -9.77 -2.00 -7.51
N SER A 20 -9.53 -0.94 -8.28
CA SER A 20 -10.58 -0.32 -9.09
C SER A 20 -11.19 -1.30 -10.09
N LYS A 21 -10.37 -2.13 -10.74
CA LYS A 21 -10.83 -3.20 -11.64
C LYS A 21 -11.71 -4.21 -10.89
N HIS A 22 -11.26 -4.72 -9.76
CA HIS A 22 -12.01 -5.70 -8.96
C HIS A 22 -13.35 -5.11 -8.46
N LEU A 23 -13.37 -3.86 -8.01
CA LEU A 23 -14.59 -3.14 -7.63
C LEU A 23 -15.58 -3.02 -8.79
N LYS A 24 -15.09 -2.66 -10.00
CA LYS A 24 -15.92 -2.60 -11.21
C LYS A 24 -16.54 -3.95 -11.55
N HIS A 25 -15.77 -5.04 -11.46
CA HIS A 25 -16.27 -6.39 -11.72
C HIS A 25 -17.34 -6.83 -10.71
N GLN A 26 -17.31 -6.29 -9.50
CA GLN A 26 -18.35 -6.52 -8.48
C GLN A 26 -19.55 -5.54 -8.57
N GLY A 27 -19.59 -4.71 -9.60
CA GLY A 27 -20.71 -3.81 -9.86
C GLY A 27 -20.68 -2.50 -9.06
N TRP A 28 -19.56 -2.16 -8.44
CA TRP A 28 -19.41 -0.87 -7.79
C TRP A 28 -19.25 0.26 -8.82
N ARG A 29 -19.83 1.41 -8.52
CA ARG A 29 -19.44 2.66 -9.14
C ARG A 29 -18.13 3.12 -8.50
N VAL A 30 -17.09 3.36 -9.31
CA VAL A 30 -15.76 3.70 -8.83
C VAL A 30 -15.44 5.17 -9.12
N VAL A 31 -15.09 5.88 -8.06
CA VAL A 31 -14.55 7.23 -8.11
C VAL A 31 -13.07 7.15 -7.84
N CYS A 32 -12.25 7.51 -8.82
CA CYS A 32 -10.81 7.61 -8.69
C CYS A 32 -10.44 9.04 -8.30
N PHE A 33 -9.78 9.23 -7.15
CA PHE A 33 -9.22 10.50 -6.73
C PHE A 33 -7.70 10.40 -6.68
N ASP A 34 -7.02 11.19 -7.48
CA ASP A 34 -5.55 11.14 -7.58
C ASP A 34 -4.98 12.44 -8.17
N LYS A 35 -3.71 12.71 -7.91
CA LYS A 35 -2.96 13.83 -8.52
C LYS A 35 -2.71 13.62 -10.01
N LYS A 36 -2.62 12.36 -10.45
CA LYS A 36 -2.36 11.96 -11.83
C LYS A 36 -3.57 11.23 -12.40
N LYS A 37 -3.88 11.47 -13.67
CA LYS A 37 -4.94 10.73 -14.37
C LYS A 37 -4.55 9.26 -14.46
N PRO A 38 -5.47 8.32 -14.12
CA PRO A 38 -5.18 6.90 -14.24
C PRO A 38 -4.96 6.48 -15.69
N LYS A 39 -4.03 5.56 -15.91
CA LYS A 39 -3.80 4.93 -17.21
C LYS A 39 -4.87 3.86 -17.52
N HIS A 40 -5.45 3.24 -16.47
CA HIS A 40 -6.53 2.27 -16.60
C HIS A 40 -7.89 2.92 -16.86
N ARG A 41 -8.91 2.11 -17.22
CA ARG A 41 -10.29 2.57 -17.50
C ARG A 41 -11.32 2.06 -16.47
N TYR A 42 -10.87 1.56 -15.33
CA TYR A 42 -11.73 0.95 -14.31
C TYR A 42 -12.27 1.98 -13.30
N TYR A 43 -12.81 3.10 -13.80
CA TYR A 43 -13.48 4.12 -12.99
C TYR A 43 -14.65 4.72 -13.76
N ASP A 44 -15.64 5.25 -13.05
CA ASP A 44 -16.78 5.96 -13.59
C ASP A 44 -16.59 7.47 -13.51
N VAL A 45 -15.89 7.93 -12.46
CA VAL A 45 -15.55 9.32 -12.23
C VAL A 45 -14.06 9.43 -11.91
N PHE A 46 -13.39 10.36 -12.52
CA PHE A 46 -12.04 10.76 -12.14
C PHE A 46 -12.06 12.20 -11.65
N GLU A 47 -11.62 12.40 -10.42
CA GLU A 47 -11.38 13.72 -9.83
C GLU A 47 -9.89 13.91 -9.60
N GLN A 48 -9.31 14.88 -10.28
CA GLN A 48 -7.91 15.22 -10.10
C GLN A 48 -7.76 16.12 -8.86
N GLY A 49 -7.00 15.65 -7.88
CA GLY A 49 -6.79 16.41 -6.65
C GLY A 49 -5.63 15.91 -5.80
N ASP A 50 -5.21 16.75 -4.88
CA ASP A 50 -4.24 16.39 -3.85
C ASP A 50 -5.00 16.12 -2.54
N ILE A 51 -4.67 15.03 -1.85
CA ILE A 51 -5.31 14.66 -0.58
C ILE A 51 -5.11 15.73 0.50
N ARG A 52 -4.10 16.59 0.36
CA ARG A 52 -3.85 17.72 1.24
C ARG A 52 -4.83 18.89 1.03
N ASP A 53 -5.49 18.93 -0.12
CA ASP A 53 -6.47 19.97 -0.44
C ASP A 53 -7.88 19.52 -0.01
N ILE A 54 -8.27 19.92 1.19
CA ILE A 54 -9.59 19.64 1.75
C ILE A 54 -10.73 20.23 0.88
N GLY A 55 -10.46 21.31 0.14
CA GLY A 55 -11.44 21.92 -0.75
C GLY A 55 -11.79 21.02 -1.92
N SER A 56 -10.80 20.39 -2.56
CA SER A 56 -11.00 19.38 -3.62
C SER A 56 -11.78 18.17 -3.10
N LEU A 57 -11.44 17.68 -1.92
CA LEU A 57 -12.19 16.58 -1.29
C LEU A 57 -13.64 16.99 -1.00
N ASP A 58 -13.88 18.14 -0.38
CA ASP A 58 -15.22 18.63 -0.08
C ASP A 58 -16.05 18.84 -1.36
N TYR A 59 -15.44 19.36 -2.41
CA TYR A 59 -16.08 19.49 -3.72
C TYR A 59 -16.54 18.14 -4.25
N LEU A 60 -15.65 17.13 -4.27
CA LEU A 60 -15.96 15.79 -4.74
C LEU A 60 -17.14 15.17 -3.97
N PHE A 61 -17.07 15.16 -2.63
CA PHE A 61 -18.11 14.54 -1.80
C PHE A 61 -19.47 15.26 -1.89
N ARG A 62 -19.47 16.54 -2.29
CA ARG A 62 -20.70 17.28 -2.59
C ARG A 62 -21.34 16.86 -3.91
N GLN A 63 -20.52 16.52 -4.92
CA GLN A 63 -20.99 16.14 -6.24
C GLN A 63 -21.39 14.66 -6.34
N VAL A 64 -20.76 13.80 -5.53
CA VAL A 64 -20.94 12.35 -5.64
C VAL A 64 -21.21 11.78 -4.25
N LYS A 65 -22.33 11.06 -4.11
CA LYS A 65 -22.61 10.27 -2.90
C LYS A 65 -21.60 9.11 -2.84
N ILE A 66 -20.75 9.11 -1.82
CA ILE A 66 -19.78 8.05 -1.55
C ILE A 66 -20.32 7.14 -0.45
N ASP A 67 -20.27 5.83 -0.64
CA ASP A 67 -20.73 4.83 0.33
C ASP A 67 -19.57 4.24 1.14
N ALA A 68 -18.38 4.11 0.53
CA ALA A 68 -17.16 3.61 1.19
C ALA A 68 -15.90 4.24 0.57
N VAL A 69 -14.84 4.32 1.37
CA VAL A 69 -13.54 4.86 0.96
C VAL A 69 -12.45 3.80 1.08
N PHE A 70 -11.68 3.62 0.01
CA PHE A 70 -10.42 2.89 -0.01
C PHE A 70 -9.29 3.92 -0.03
N HIS A 71 -8.62 4.07 1.10
CA HIS A 71 -7.60 5.10 1.27
C HIS A 71 -6.20 4.53 1.03
N LEU A 72 -5.73 4.66 -0.22
CA LEU A 72 -4.42 4.19 -0.67
C LEU A 72 -3.45 5.35 -0.95
N ALA A 73 -3.95 6.58 -1.04
CA ALA A 73 -3.12 7.76 -1.29
C ALA A 73 -2.10 7.97 -0.16
N GLY A 74 -0.85 8.15 -0.53
CA GLY A 74 0.23 8.45 0.41
C GLY A 74 1.61 8.34 -0.23
N ARG A 75 2.61 8.89 0.45
CA ARG A 75 4.03 8.67 0.13
C ARG A 75 4.50 7.38 0.79
N ILE A 76 5.30 6.59 0.10
CA ILE A 76 5.68 5.22 0.52
C ILE A 76 7.19 4.98 0.64
N GLU A 77 8.03 5.83 0.06
CA GLU A 77 9.45 5.62 -0.08
C GLU A 77 10.18 5.85 1.26
N VAL A 78 10.55 4.77 1.95
CA VAL A 78 11.20 4.82 3.29
C VAL A 78 12.45 5.69 3.28
N GLY A 79 13.36 5.51 2.30
CA GLY A 79 14.60 6.29 2.22
C GLY A 79 14.35 7.78 1.99
N GLU A 80 13.36 8.12 1.19
CA GLU A 80 12.99 9.53 0.92
C GLU A 80 12.32 10.17 2.15
N SER A 81 11.58 9.39 2.92
CA SER A 81 10.93 9.88 4.14
C SER A 81 11.93 10.44 5.16
N MET A 82 13.14 9.89 5.20
CA MET A 82 14.20 10.34 6.11
C MET A 82 14.85 11.65 5.64
N LYS A 83 14.81 11.94 4.33
CA LYS A 83 15.35 13.18 3.75
C LYS A 83 14.34 14.32 3.80
N ASN A 84 13.07 14.00 3.54
CA ASN A 84 11.98 14.96 3.45
C ASN A 84 10.82 14.63 4.41
N PRO A 85 11.08 14.58 5.73
CA PRO A 85 10.09 14.11 6.72
C PRO A 85 8.79 14.92 6.71
N THR A 86 8.89 16.23 6.60
CA THR A 86 7.72 17.14 6.63
C THR A 86 6.72 16.81 5.54
N GLU A 87 7.17 16.56 4.30
CA GLU A 87 6.28 16.21 3.19
C GLU A 87 5.53 14.90 3.46
N PHE A 88 6.18 13.91 4.09
CA PHE A 88 5.50 12.66 4.46
C PHE A 88 4.42 12.88 5.52
N TRP A 89 4.68 13.73 6.52
CA TRP A 89 3.66 14.10 7.50
C TRP A 89 2.49 14.86 6.87
N GLU A 90 2.76 15.81 6.01
CA GLU A 90 1.72 16.61 5.33
C GLU A 90 0.85 15.72 4.43
N VAL A 91 1.47 14.88 3.60
CA VAL A 91 0.72 14.02 2.66
C VAL A 91 0.00 12.91 3.39
N ASN A 92 0.71 12.12 4.20
CA ASN A 92 0.13 10.93 4.81
C ASN A 92 -0.84 11.30 5.94
N VAL A 93 -0.38 12.06 6.93
CA VAL A 93 -1.20 12.36 8.11
C VAL A 93 -2.16 13.51 7.83
N GLY A 94 -1.68 14.61 7.28
CA GLY A 94 -2.52 15.75 6.88
C GLY A 94 -3.60 15.33 5.89
N GLY A 95 -3.23 14.58 4.84
CA GLY A 95 -4.17 14.06 3.85
C GLY A 95 -5.21 13.12 4.46
N THR A 96 -4.79 12.18 5.33
CA THR A 96 -5.72 11.28 6.02
C THR A 96 -6.70 12.04 6.90
N THR A 97 -6.23 13.03 7.67
CA THR A 97 -7.11 13.82 8.55
C THR A 97 -8.11 14.66 7.76
N ASN A 98 -7.71 15.25 6.63
CA ASN A 98 -8.62 15.94 5.72
C ASN A 98 -9.72 15.01 5.20
N LEU A 99 -9.33 13.82 4.74
CA LEU A 99 -10.28 12.82 4.24
C LEU A 99 -11.28 12.41 5.32
N LEU A 100 -10.81 12.09 6.53
CA LEU A 100 -11.67 11.73 7.67
C LEU A 100 -12.64 12.86 8.05
N GLN A 101 -12.19 14.12 8.01
CA GLN A 101 -13.03 15.28 8.28
C GLN A 101 -14.16 15.40 7.24
N VAL A 102 -13.86 15.22 5.96
CA VAL A 102 -14.85 15.26 4.88
C VAL A 102 -15.78 14.05 4.96
N MET A 103 -15.28 12.85 5.20
CA MET A 103 -16.11 11.65 5.41
C MET A 103 -17.13 11.86 6.53
N LYS A 104 -16.71 12.41 7.67
CA LYS A 104 -17.62 12.75 8.78
C LYS A 104 -18.69 13.77 8.37
N LYS A 105 -18.29 14.82 7.67
CA LYS A 105 -19.22 15.88 7.20
C LYS A 105 -20.33 15.32 6.31
N TYR A 106 -20.01 14.34 5.46
CA TYR A 106 -20.95 13.74 4.50
C TYR A 106 -21.53 12.40 4.95
N GLY A 107 -21.26 11.95 6.18
CA GLY A 107 -21.84 10.74 6.77
C GLY A 107 -21.32 9.44 6.13
N VAL A 108 -20.12 9.43 5.57
CA VAL A 108 -19.50 8.22 5.01
C VAL A 108 -18.91 7.38 6.13
N GLY A 109 -19.47 6.19 6.34
CA GLY A 109 -19.24 5.37 7.53
C GLY A 109 -18.20 4.26 7.39
N TYR A 110 -17.52 4.09 6.23
CA TYR A 110 -16.61 2.97 6.00
C TYR A 110 -15.32 3.43 5.35
N ILE A 111 -14.18 3.05 5.94
CA ILE A 111 -12.84 3.28 5.39
C ILE A 111 -11.97 2.02 5.46
N LEU A 112 -11.30 1.72 4.36
CA LEU A 112 -10.29 0.68 4.28
C LEU A 112 -8.95 1.35 4.01
N PHE A 113 -7.98 1.12 4.89
CA PHE A 113 -6.73 1.87 4.89
C PHE A 113 -5.52 1.00 4.57
N SER A 114 -4.72 1.49 3.64
CA SER A 114 -3.40 0.96 3.27
C SER A 114 -2.36 1.35 4.31
N SER A 115 -2.09 0.46 5.28
CA SER A 115 -1.00 0.59 6.22
C SER A 115 0.20 -0.26 5.79
N THR A 116 1.12 -0.59 6.68
CA THR A 116 2.36 -1.28 6.37
C THR A 116 2.83 -2.18 7.51
N ALA A 117 3.35 -3.37 7.19
CA ALA A 117 4.08 -4.21 8.14
C ALA A 117 5.41 -3.57 8.60
N GLY A 118 5.92 -2.57 7.87
CA GLY A 118 7.09 -1.77 8.29
C GLY A 118 6.92 -0.98 9.58
N LEU A 119 5.71 -1.00 10.18
CA LEU A 119 5.44 -0.46 11.52
C LEU A 119 6.00 -1.33 12.64
N TYR A 120 6.16 -2.64 12.42
CA TYR A 120 6.57 -3.56 13.47
C TYR A 120 8.05 -3.42 13.82
N LEU A 121 8.35 -3.67 15.08
CA LEU A 121 9.72 -3.99 15.50
C LEU A 121 10.12 -5.32 14.86
N ALA A 122 11.34 -5.38 14.30
CA ALA A 122 11.86 -6.62 13.72
C ALA A 122 11.86 -7.76 14.74
N GLN A 123 11.36 -8.93 14.35
CA GLN A 123 11.24 -10.12 15.16
C GLN A 123 11.78 -11.34 14.39
N ASP A 124 12.11 -12.41 15.11
CA ASP A 124 12.58 -13.69 14.55
C ASP A 124 11.41 -14.70 14.38
N TYR A 125 10.19 -14.27 14.53
CA TYR A 125 8.96 -15.08 14.41
C TYR A 125 7.90 -14.34 13.57
N PRO A 126 6.87 -15.04 13.08
CA PRO A 126 5.79 -14.42 12.31
C PRO A 126 5.09 -13.32 13.11
N LEU A 127 4.93 -12.15 12.47
CA LEU A 127 4.36 -10.95 13.08
C LEU A 127 2.85 -11.09 13.31
N LEU A 128 2.42 -10.74 14.52
CA LEU A 128 1.02 -10.64 14.92
C LEU A 128 0.58 -9.18 14.97
N GLU A 129 -0.71 -8.91 14.77
CA GLU A 129 -1.28 -7.56 14.82
C GLU A 129 -1.11 -6.89 16.18
N SER A 130 -0.94 -7.68 17.25
CA SER A 130 -0.68 -7.24 18.64
C SER A 130 0.78 -6.92 18.94
N ASP A 131 1.70 -7.21 18.01
CA ASP A 131 3.12 -7.02 18.24
C ASP A 131 3.51 -5.55 18.35
N THR A 132 4.64 -5.31 19.01
CA THR A 132 5.15 -3.97 19.29
C THR A 132 5.48 -3.24 17.99
N LEU A 133 4.97 -2.02 17.87
CA LEU A 133 5.29 -1.14 16.76
C LEU A 133 6.62 -0.42 17.01
N ALA A 134 7.45 -0.37 15.97
CA ALA A 134 8.70 0.38 15.97
C ALA A 134 8.46 1.81 15.49
N ASN A 135 9.22 2.76 16.06
CA ASN A 135 9.24 4.15 15.60
C ASN A 135 10.61 4.47 14.98
N ASN A 136 11.03 3.65 14.01
CA ASN A 136 12.41 3.65 13.51
C ASN A 136 12.60 4.40 12.19
N HIS A 137 11.52 4.79 11.51
CA HIS A 137 11.59 5.63 10.30
C HIS A 137 10.32 6.46 10.08
N VAL A 138 10.49 7.61 9.43
CA VAL A 138 9.43 8.61 9.25
C VAL A 138 8.20 8.05 8.55
N TYR A 139 8.37 7.28 7.46
CA TYR A 139 7.24 6.66 6.76
C TYR A 139 6.38 5.81 7.70
N GLY A 140 7.00 4.90 8.47
CA GLY A 140 6.28 4.08 9.45
C GLY A 140 5.55 4.93 10.49
N ASN A 141 6.23 5.94 11.05
CA ASN A 141 5.64 6.86 12.03
C ASN A 141 4.39 7.55 11.47
N THR A 142 4.44 8.02 10.19
CA THR A 142 3.28 8.65 9.55
C THR A 142 2.13 7.65 9.34
N LYS A 143 2.41 6.40 8.95
CA LYS A 143 1.36 5.36 8.82
C LYS A 143 0.75 5.00 10.17
N GLY A 144 1.55 4.87 11.22
CA GLY A 144 1.06 4.65 12.59
C GLY A 144 0.17 5.79 13.09
N ALA A 145 0.55 7.04 12.82
CA ALA A 145 -0.28 8.20 13.14
C ALA A 145 -1.61 8.20 12.36
N CYS A 146 -1.61 7.78 11.09
CA CYS A 146 -2.85 7.60 10.32
C CYS A 146 -3.75 6.51 10.93
N GLU A 147 -3.18 5.37 11.36
CA GLU A 147 -3.94 4.31 12.05
C GLU A 147 -4.63 4.84 13.32
N ILE A 148 -3.92 5.64 14.12
CA ILE A 148 -4.49 6.27 15.33
C ILE A 148 -5.63 7.21 14.94
N ALA A 149 -5.41 8.11 13.98
CA ALA A 149 -6.42 9.07 13.53
C ALA A 149 -7.70 8.38 13.00
N ILE A 150 -7.54 7.26 12.28
CA ILE A 150 -8.66 6.46 11.77
C ILE A 150 -9.43 5.82 12.92
N ARG A 151 -8.76 5.19 13.89
CA ARG A 151 -9.41 4.59 15.07
C ARG A 151 -10.16 5.64 15.89
N ASP A 152 -9.54 6.79 16.14
CA ASP A 152 -10.14 7.89 16.91
C ASP A 152 -11.29 8.58 16.16
N SER A 153 -11.36 8.43 14.84
CA SER A 153 -12.44 9.02 14.04
C SER A 153 -13.82 8.43 14.36
N GLY A 154 -13.88 7.20 14.86
CA GLY A 154 -15.12 6.45 15.07
C GLY A 154 -15.78 5.94 13.78
N ILE A 155 -15.14 6.09 12.61
CA ILE A 155 -15.58 5.51 11.33
C ILE A 155 -15.27 4.02 11.32
N ASN A 156 -16.19 3.16 10.85
CA ASN A 156 -15.92 1.74 10.71
C ASN A 156 -14.76 1.52 9.73
N HIS A 157 -13.75 0.74 10.14
CA HIS A 157 -12.54 0.62 9.37
C HIS A 157 -11.96 -0.78 9.35
N ILE A 158 -11.25 -1.10 8.26
CA ILE A 158 -10.23 -2.15 8.23
C ILE A 158 -8.90 -1.47 7.89
N ILE A 159 -7.91 -1.70 8.75
CA ILE A 159 -6.53 -1.26 8.54
C ILE A 159 -5.73 -2.47 8.10
N PHE A 160 -5.20 -2.43 6.87
CA PHE A 160 -4.37 -3.51 6.35
C PHE A 160 -2.90 -3.14 6.45
N ARG A 161 -2.11 -3.95 7.17
CA ARG A 161 -0.65 -3.85 7.23
C ARG A 161 -0.06 -4.82 6.23
N TYR A 162 0.29 -4.31 5.03
CA TYR A 162 0.87 -5.14 3.99
C TYR A 162 2.34 -5.41 4.25
N PHE A 163 2.77 -6.59 3.82
CA PHE A 163 4.17 -6.90 3.56
C PHE A 163 4.57 -6.35 2.17
N ASN A 164 5.38 -7.05 1.37
CA ASN A 164 5.81 -6.50 0.10
C ASN A 164 4.82 -6.86 -1.01
N LEU A 165 4.15 -5.86 -1.57
CA LEU A 165 3.32 -6.10 -2.75
C LEU A 165 4.19 -6.48 -3.94
N ALA A 166 3.73 -7.47 -4.70
CA ALA A 166 4.38 -7.94 -5.91
C ALA A 166 3.34 -8.43 -6.93
N GLY A 167 3.81 -8.78 -8.12
CA GLY A 167 2.97 -9.31 -9.18
C GLY A 167 2.44 -8.24 -10.12
N ALA A 168 1.62 -8.68 -11.02
CA ALA A 168 0.92 -7.83 -11.98
C ALA A 168 -0.44 -8.47 -12.32
N GLU A 169 -1.39 -7.65 -12.74
CA GLU A 169 -2.67 -8.11 -13.24
C GLU A 169 -2.95 -7.41 -14.57
N ASP A 170 -3.12 -8.21 -15.64
CA ASP A 170 -3.17 -7.74 -17.04
C ASP A 170 -1.95 -6.85 -17.38
N ASP A 171 -2.21 -5.59 -17.71
CA ASP A 171 -1.20 -4.58 -18.04
C ASP A 171 -0.83 -3.66 -16.86
N VAL A 172 -1.32 -3.97 -15.65
CA VAL A 172 -1.06 -3.20 -14.43
C VAL A 172 0.00 -3.90 -13.58
N GLY A 173 1.17 -3.28 -13.49
CA GLY A 173 2.27 -3.68 -12.61
C GLY A 173 2.82 -2.49 -11.83
N GLU A 174 3.70 -2.77 -10.89
CA GLU A 174 4.42 -1.74 -10.14
C GLU A 174 5.32 -0.93 -11.10
N ASN A 175 5.14 0.38 -11.11
CA ASN A 175 5.94 1.30 -11.93
C ASN A 175 5.84 2.73 -11.41
N HIS A 176 6.73 3.08 -10.50
CA HIS A 176 6.83 4.46 -10.00
C HIS A 176 8.27 5.00 -10.09
N GLU A 177 8.44 6.29 -9.99
CA GLU A 177 9.73 6.97 -10.06
C GLU A 177 9.99 7.79 -8.78
N PRO A 178 11.17 7.57 -8.14
CA PRO A 178 12.17 6.54 -8.44
C PRO A 178 11.71 5.14 -8.01
N GLU A 179 11.99 4.12 -8.84
CA GLU A 179 11.68 2.74 -8.48
C GLU A 179 12.65 2.22 -7.40
N THR A 180 12.09 1.73 -6.30
CA THR A 180 12.86 1.26 -5.14
C THR A 180 12.61 -0.20 -4.76
N HIS A 181 11.56 -0.82 -5.30
CA HIS A 181 11.21 -2.20 -5.02
C HIS A 181 12.08 -3.18 -5.80
N LEU A 182 12.39 -4.32 -5.18
CA LEU A 182 13.36 -5.28 -5.69
C LEU A 182 12.98 -5.80 -7.08
N ILE A 183 11.80 -6.39 -7.21
CA ILE A 183 11.37 -7.09 -8.43
C ILE A 183 11.30 -6.13 -9.62
N PRO A 184 10.60 -4.98 -9.55
CA PRO A 184 10.58 -4.02 -10.65
C PRO A 184 11.97 -3.50 -11.02
N ARG A 185 12.84 -3.22 -10.04
CA ARG A 185 14.22 -2.77 -10.32
C ARG A 185 15.03 -3.82 -11.09
N ILE A 186 14.89 -5.10 -10.75
CA ILE A 186 15.56 -6.17 -11.49
C ILE A 186 15.02 -6.21 -12.92
N LEU A 187 13.70 -6.17 -13.10
CA LEU A 187 13.09 -6.24 -14.42
C LEU A 187 13.40 -5.03 -15.32
N GLN A 188 13.55 -3.84 -14.72
CA GLN A 188 13.93 -2.62 -15.44
C GLN A 188 15.42 -2.60 -15.82
N ASN A 189 16.29 -3.30 -15.08
CA ASN A 189 17.72 -3.30 -15.32
C ASN A 189 18.35 -4.68 -15.08
N LEU A 190 18.13 -5.59 -16.01
CA LEU A 190 18.61 -6.97 -15.96
C LEU A 190 20.14 -7.11 -15.94
N ASN A 191 20.88 -6.06 -16.34
CA ASN A 191 22.35 -6.08 -16.40
C ASN A 191 23.01 -5.55 -15.12
N LYS A 192 22.25 -5.00 -14.17
CA LYS A 192 22.79 -4.36 -12.97
C LYS A 192 21.90 -4.61 -11.76
N VAL A 193 21.97 -5.81 -11.23
CA VAL A 193 21.24 -6.15 -9.99
C VAL A 193 22.12 -5.81 -8.78
N GLU A 194 21.57 -5.10 -7.81
CA GLU A 194 22.26 -4.72 -6.58
C GLU A 194 21.61 -5.40 -5.37
N VAL A 195 22.40 -6.15 -4.62
CA VAL A 195 22.03 -6.80 -3.36
C VAL A 195 22.62 -5.99 -2.21
N TYR A 196 21.80 -5.54 -1.27
CA TYR A 196 22.23 -4.71 -0.15
C TYR A 196 22.34 -5.54 1.13
N GLY A 197 23.58 -5.90 1.49
CA GLY A 197 23.92 -6.79 2.59
C GLY A 197 23.93 -8.26 2.16
N ALA A 198 24.96 -8.98 2.58
CA ALA A 198 25.12 -10.42 2.38
C ALA A 198 25.58 -11.10 3.69
N ASP A 199 25.32 -10.44 4.81
CA ASP A 199 25.76 -10.80 6.16
C ASP A 199 24.59 -10.83 7.16
N PHE A 200 23.35 -10.99 6.67
CA PHE A 200 22.17 -11.23 7.51
C PHE A 200 22.20 -12.65 8.06
N ASP A 201 21.59 -12.86 9.23
CA ASP A 201 21.40 -14.19 9.80
C ASP A 201 20.25 -14.91 9.10
N THR A 202 20.51 -15.34 7.86
CA THR A 202 19.59 -16.00 6.95
C THR A 202 20.34 -17.10 6.19
N LYS A 203 19.62 -18.00 5.55
CA LYS A 203 20.18 -19.16 4.83
C LYS A 203 21.28 -18.80 3.82
N ASP A 204 21.17 -17.67 3.14
CA ASP A 204 22.08 -17.23 2.08
C ASP A 204 22.75 -15.88 2.37
N GLY A 205 22.57 -15.35 3.58
CA GLY A 205 23.10 -14.07 4.02
C GLY A 205 22.37 -12.85 3.49
N SER A 206 21.40 -13.02 2.57
CA SER A 206 20.62 -11.90 2.05
C SER A 206 19.33 -11.68 2.85
N CYS A 207 18.72 -10.50 2.68
CA CYS A 207 17.52 -10.10 3.39
C CYS A 207 16.30 -10.94 2.96
N VAL A 208 15.48 -11.38 3.92
CA VAL A 208 14.24 -12.12 3.66
C VAL A 208 13.04 -11.17 3.69
N ARG A 209 12.07 -11.38 2.80
CA ARG A 209 10.81 -10.61 2.73
C ARG A 209 9.65 -11.53 2.41
N ASP A 210 8.49 -11.23 2.99
CA ASP A 210 7.22 -11.81 2.56
C ASP A 210 6.67 -10.99 1.39
N TYR A 211 6.29 -11.68 0.31
CA TYR A 211 5.70 -11.08 -0.89
C TYR A 211 4.25 -11.55 -1.02
N VAL A 212 3.34 -10.59 -1.19
CA VAL A 212 1.92 -10.84 -1.39
C VAL A 212 1.47 -10.32 -2.75
N HIS A 213 0.68 -11.08 -3.48
CA HIS A 213 0.24 -10.68 -4.81
C HIS A 213 -0.76 -9.51 -4.73
N VAL A 214 -0.62 -8.54 -5.64
CA VAL A 214 -1.45 -7.34 -5.64
C VAL A 214 -2.94 -7.63 -5.77
N SER A 215 -3.32 -8.67 -6.52
CA SER A 215 -4.71 -9.10 -6.66
C SER A 215 -5.29 -9.65 -5.35
N ASP A 216 -4.49 -10.42 -4.59
CA ASP A 216 -4.91 -10.93 -3.28
C ASP A 216 -5.17 -9.78 -2.29
N VAL A 217 -4.32 -8.75 -2.33
CA VAL A 217 -4.51 -7.55 -1.51
C VAL A 217 -5.75 -6.77 -1.95
N ALA A 218 -6.01 -6.65 -3.25
CA ALA A 218 -7.22 -6.01 -3.76
C ALA A 218 -8.49 -6.77 -3.33
N GLU A 219 -8.47 -8.11 -3.41
CA GLU A 219 -9.57 -8.96 -2.93
C GLU A 219 -9.77 -8.88 -1.42
N ALA A 220 -8.68 -8.81 -0.64
CA ALA A 220 -8.75 -8.61 0.80
C ALA A 220 -9.44 -7.28 1.17
N HIS A 221 -9.17 -6.19 0.42
CA HIS A 221 -9.87 -4.92 0.63
C HIS A 221 -11.37 -5.04 0.40
N ILE A 222 -11.79 -5.71 -0.66
CA ILE A 222 -13.21 -5.91 -0.96
C ILE A 222 -13.87 -6.81 0.08
N SER A 223 -13.18 -7.89 0.47
CA SER A 223 -13.64 -8.80 1.53
C SER A 223 -13.80 -8.07 2.87
N GLY A 224 -12.83 -7.20 3.22
CA GLY A 224 -12.90 -6.34 4.40
C GLY A 224 -14.06 -5.38 4.38
N LEU A 225 -14.36 -4.75 3.23
CA LEU A 225 -15.55 -3.92 3.09
C LEU A 225 -16.83 -4.73 3.25
N ASN A 226 -16.93 -5.89 2.61
CA ASN A 226 -18.09 -6.77 2.74
C ASN A 226 -18.29 -7.25 4.18
N TYR A 227 -17.22 -7.55 4.91
CA TYR A 227 -17.27 -7.89 6.33
C TYR A 227 -17.87 -6.73 7.15
N LEU A 228 -17.42 -5.50 6.95
CA LEU A 228 -17.98 -4.32 7.64
C LEU A 228 -19.44 -4.08 7.28
N LEU A 229 -19.81 -4.20 6.00
CA LEU A 229 -21.21 -4.01 5.53
C LEU A 229 -22.18 -5.06 6.10
N ASN A 230 -21.67 -6.23 6.49
CA ASN A 230 -22.42 -7.29 7.15
C ASN A 230 -22.40 -7.17 8.70
N GLY A 231 -22.00 -6.04 9.25
CA GLY A 231 -22.00 -5.77 10.69
C GLY A 231 -20.73 -6.22 11.42
N GLY A 232 -19.67 -6.52 10.70
CA GLY A 232 -18.35 -6.80 11.26
C GLY A 232 -17.76 -5.60 12.00
N LYS A 233 -16.87 -5.85 12.94
CA LYS A 233 -16.21 -4.81 13.74
C LYS A 233 -15.01 -4.24 13.00
N SER A 234 -14.58 -3.05 13.41
CA SER A 234 -13.32 -2.45 12.96
C SER A 234 -12.13 -3.29 13.42
N GLU A 235 -11.21 -3.59 12.49
CA GLU A 235 -10.07 -4.48 12.70
C GLU A 235 -8.79 -3.90 12.09
N THR A 236 -7.65 -4.37 12.61
CA THR A 236 -6.34 -4.25 11.97
C THR A 236 -5.90 -5.64 11.56
N ILE A 237 -5.44 -5.83 10.32
CA ILE A 237 -5.17 -7.15 9.74
C ILE A 237 -3.84 -7.11 8.99
N ASN A 238 -2.97 -8.08 9.26
CA ASN A 238 -1.75 -8.30 8.48
C ASN A 238 -2.08 -8.98 7.15
N LEU A 239 -1.50 -8.48 6.06
CA LEU A 239 -1.61 -9.10 4.74
C LEU A 239 -0.23 -9.48 4.21
N GLY A 240 0.10 -10.76 4.31
CA GLY A 240 1.28 -11.40 3.78
C GLY A 240 0.93 -12.80 3.29
N SER A 241 1.89 -13.47 2.64
CA SER A 241 1.76 -14.86 2.23
C SER A 241 2.05 -15.83 3.39
N GLY A 242 2.68 -15.36 4.45
CA GLY A 242 3.22 -16.17 5.54
C GLY A 242 4.49 -16.93 5.16
N GLN A 243 5.08 -16.61 4.01
CA GLN A 243 6.32 -17.23 3.52
C GLN A 243 7.36 -16.15 3.17
N GLY A 244 8.53 -16.26 3.80
CA GLY A 244 9.65 -15.39 3.51
C GLY A 244 10.48 -15.90 2.34
N HIS A 245 10.88 -15.00 1.44
CA HIS A 245 11.81 -15.27 0.36
C HIS A 245 13.01 -14.33 0.46
N SER A 246 14.21 -14.89 0.33
CA SER A 246 15.43 -14.09 0.32
C SER A 246 15.60 -13.32 -0.99
N VAL A 247 16.39 -12.24 -0.94
CA VAL A 247 16.70 -11.47 -2.16
C VAL A 247 17.38 -12.35 -3.22
N LEU A 248 18.28 -13.25 -2.81
CA LEU A 248 18.97 -14.16 -3.74
C LEU A 248 18.03 -15.21 -4.31
N GLU A 249 17.08 -15.75 -3.53
CA GLU A 249 16.04 -16.66 -4.03
C GLU A 249 15.17 -15.99 -5.11
N ILE A 250 14.81 -14.70 -4.92
CA ILE A 250 14.06 -13.95 -5.94
C ILE A 250 14.91 -13.74 -7.22
N ILE A 251 16.19 -13.40 -7.09
CA ILE A 251 17.08 -13.28 -8.25
C ILE A 251 17.20 -14.61 -9.01
N ASP A 252 17.37 -15.71 -8.31
CA ASP A 252 17.47 -17.04 -8.91
C ASP A 252 16.17 -17.47 -9.59
N LEU A 253 15.01 -17.14 -9.00
CA LEU A 253 13.73 -17.36 -9.63
C LEU A 253 13.60 -16.58 -10.93
N ILE A 254 13.94 -15.30 -10.94
CA ILE A 254 13.89 -14.44 -12.14
C ILE A 254 14.86 -14.96 -13.21
N ARG A 255 16.08 -15.37 -12.83
CA ARG A 255 17.04 -16.01 -13.75
C ARG A 255 16.44 -17.21 -14.45
N LYS A 256 15.83 -18.09 -13.67
CA LYS A 256 15.21 -19.32 -14.16
C LYS A 256 14.04 -19.05 -15.11
N GLU A 257 13.14 -18.16 -14.73
CA GLU A 257 11.92 -17.85 -15.50
C GLU A 257 12.26 -17.12 -16.81
N LEU A 258 13.15 -16.12 -16.76
CA LEU A 258 13.55 -15.36 -17.95
C LEU A 258 14.64 -16.08 -18.77
N LYS A 259 15.27 -17.14 -18.25
CA LYS A 259 16.43 -17.83 -18.86
C LYS A 259 17.58 -16.88 -19.20
N LEU A 260 17.82 -15.90 -18.32
CA LEU A 260 18.85 -14.88 -18.48
C LEU A 260 19.95 -15.02 -17.42
N PRO A 261 21.22 -14.84 -17.78
CA PRO A 261 22.33 -14.82 -16.83
C PRO A 261 22.34 -13.47 -16.07
N LEU A 262 21.51 -13.34 -15.03
CA LEU A 262 21.54 -12.16 -14.17
C LEU A 262 22.75 -12.19 -13.25
N GLU A 263 23.64 -11.22 -13.37
CA GLU A 263 24.73 -10.99 -12.42
C GLU A 263 24.28 -9.96 -11.37
N TYR A 264 24.81 -10.07 -10.16
CA TYR A 264 24.54 -9.10 -9.11
C TYR A 264 25.84 -8.65 -8.43
N THR A 265 25.79 -7.45 -7.88
CA THR A 265 26.85 -6.92 -7.02
C THR A 265 26.34 -6.79 -5.60
N VAL A 266 27.19 -7.13 -4.63
CA VAL A 266 26.85 -6.98 -3.21
C VAL A 266 27.35 -5.62 -2.75
N ASN A 267 26.44 -4.83 -2.20
CA ASN A 267 26.69 -3.54 -1.58
C ASN A 267 26.56 -3.64 -0.05
N PRO A 268 27.11 -2.71 0.73
CA PRO A 268 26.85 -2.62 2.16
C PRO A 268 25.35 -2.60 2.49
N ARG A 269 24.97 -3.04 3.68
CA ARG A 269 23.60 -2.94 4.17
C ARG A 269 23.10 -1.51 4.06
N ARG A 270 21.82 -1.33 3.66
CA ARG A 270 21.18 -0.02 3.77
C ARG A 270 21.03 0.34 5.25
N GLU A 271 21.31 1.59 5.60
CA GLU A 271 21.19 2.09 6.98
C GLU A 271 19.74 2.03 7.51
N ILE A 272 18.76 2.00 6.61
CA ILE A 272 17.32 2.06 6.90
C ILE A 272 16.63 0.88 6.22
N GLY A 273 15.78 0.17 6.96
CA GLY A 273 14.98 -0.93 6.41
C GLY A 273 15.41 -2.30 6.93
N ARG A 274 15.54 -2.45 8.22
CA ARG A 274 15.60 -3.76 8.88
C ARG A 274 14.16 -4.25 9.10
N ALA A 275 13.54 -4.83 8.10
CA ALA A 275 12.39 -5.65 8.32
C ALA A 275 12.81 -7.09 8.05
N HIS A 276 13.04 -7.86 9.10
CA HIS A 276 12.94 -9.30 9.01
C HIS A 276 11.45 -9.65 9.05
N VAL A 277 11.04 -10.58 8.22
CA VAL A 277 9.72 -11.23 8.30
C VAL A 277 9.89 -12.54 9.02
#